data_04c419cad6a46a1f354bd57a0918407c
#
_entry.id   04c419cad6a46a1f354bd57a0918407c
#
_cell.length_a   1.000
_cell.length_b   1.000
_cell.length_c   1.000
_cell.angle_alpha   90.00
_cell.angle_beta   90.00
_cell.angle_gamma   90.00
#
_symmetry.space_group_name_H-M   'P 1'
#
loop_
_entity.id
_entity.type
_entity.pdbx_description
1 polymer ?
#
loop_
_entity_poly.entity_id
_entity_poly.type
_entity_poly.pdbx_seq_one_letter_code
_entity_poly.pdbx_strand_id
1 'polypeptide(L)'
;ARKKIIQELDSLKLFVKDENITHNVGVSERTGAVIEPKFSHQWFLKMEGLVKPAIQSVLNSDEIKFYPKKFDNTFRNWMENINDWNISRQLYWGHQIPVYYYGKGEKDFVVAENIDSALVLVREKTRNNKITKDDLNQDSDVLDTWFSSWLWPISVFDGIINPDNDEIKYY
;
A
#
# COMPACT_ATOMS: atom_id res chain seq x y z
N ALA A 1 -18.90 -13.47 19.32
CA ALA A 1 -18.10 -14.69 19.13
C ALA A 1 -18.00 -15.51 20.43
N ARG A 2 -17.48 -14.99 21.57
CA ARG A 2 -17.20 -15.74 22.81
C ARG A 2 -18.41 -16.52 23.32
N LYS A 3 -19.56 -15.84 23.54
CA LYS A 3 -20.80 -16.50 24.02
C LYS A 3 -21.25 -17.67 23.14
N LYS A 4 -21.13 -17.51 21.81
CA LYS A 4 -21.51 -18.55 20.84
C LYS A 4 -20.58 -19.75 20.92
N ILE A 5 -19.27 -19.53 21.05
CA ILE A 5 -18.29 -20.62 21.22
C ILE A 5 -18.53 -21.40 22.51
N ILE A 6 -18.81 -20.72 23.63
CA ILE A 6 -19.12 -21.38 24.91
C ILE A 6 -20.36 -22.27 24.76
N GLN A 7 -21.42 -21.76 24.11
CA GLN A 7 -22.65 -22.54 23.88
C GLN A 7 -22.40 -23.77 22.98
N GLU A 8 -21.59 -23.62 21.94
CA GLU A 8 -21.24 -24.76 21.05
C GLU A 8 -20.39 -25.80 21.81
N LEU A 9 -19.41 -25.38 22.59
CA LEU A 9 -18.61 -26.28 23.43
C LEU A 9 -19.46 -27.01 24.49
N ASP A 10 -20.39 -26.33 25.07
CA ASP A 10 -21.31 -26.91 26.08
C ASP A 10 -22.21 -27.95 25.42
N SER A 11 -22.78 -27.64 24.25
CA SER A 11 -23.61 -28.58 23.48
C SER A 11 -22.88 -29.87 23.12
N LEU A 12 -21.57 -29.75 22.86
CA LEU A 12 -20.67 -30.86 22.52
C LEU A 12 -20.11 -31.57 23.77
N LYS A 13 -20.47 -31.12 24.99
CA LYS A 13 -19.93 -31.60 26.29
C LYS A 13 -18.39 -31.47 26.37
N LEU A 14 -17.82 -30.49 25.73
CA LEU A 14 -16.40 -30.17 25.71
C LEU A 14 -16.06 -28.95 26.57
N PHE A 15 -17.07 -28.23 27.08
CA PHE A 15 -16.84 -27.07 27.92
C PHE A 15 -16.39 -27.53 29.33
N VAL A 16 -15.25 -26.99 29.78
CA VAL A 16 -14.66 -27.32 31.08
C VAL A 16 -14.93 -26.20 32.09
N LYS A 17 -14.49 -24.99 31.76
CA LYS A 17 -14.73 -23.81 32.63
C LYS A 17 -14.45 -22.52 31.81
N ASP A 18 -14.94 -21.43 32.37
CA ASP A 18 -14.69 -20.06 31.96
C ASP A 18 -14.02 -19.30 33.12
N GLU A 19 -12.98 -18.51 32.81
CA GLU A 19 -12.26 -17.70 33.78
C GLU A 19 -12.14 -16.26 33.30
N ASN A 20 -12.45 -15.32 34.21
CA ASN A 20 -12.25 -13.90 33.93
C ASN A 20 -10.75 -13.55 34.04
N ILE A 21 -10.18 -13.03 32.97
CA ILE A 21 -8.82 -12.53 32.95
C ILE A 21 -8.81 -11.03 32.56
N THR A 22 -7.89 -10.31 33.16
CA THR A 22 -7.62 -8.90 32.76
C THR A 22 -6.33 -8.85 32.00
N HIS A 23 -6.37 -8.29 30.79
CA HIS A 23 -5.18 -8.11 29.95
C HIS A 23 -5.28 -6.80 29.16
N ASN A 24 -4.14 -6.29 28.70
CA ASN A 24 -4.11 -5.13 27.83
C ASN A 24 -4.59 -5.50 26.44
N VAL A 25 -5.46 -4.67 25.88
CA VAL A 25 -6.01 -4.84 24.53
C VAL A 25 -5.54 -3.68 23.66
N GLY A 26 -4.99 -4.00 22.50
CA GLY A 26 -4.65 -2.99 21.50
C GLY A 26 -5.91 -2.29 20.98
N VAL A 27 -5.87 -0.96 20.90
CA VAL A 27 -6.95 -0.16 20.34
C VAL A 27 -6.40 0.68 19.19
N SER A 28 -7.27 0.99 18.22
CA SER A 28 -6.95 1.90 17.14
C SER A 28 -6.71 3.30 17.67
N GLU A 29 -5.57 3.88 17.40
CA GLU A 29 -5.21 5.25 17.78
C GLU A 29 -6.21 6.27 17.24
N ARG A 30 -6.80 6.01 16.07
CA ARG A 30 -7.72 6.92 15.39
C ARG A 30 -9.16 6.84 15.88
N THR A 31 -9.62 5.66 16.24
CA THR A 31 -11.04 5.41 16.52
C THR A 31 -11.31 4.91 17.94
N GLY A 32 -10.29 4.51 18.71
CA GLY A 32 -10.43 3.86 19.99
C GLY A 32 -11.05 2.45 19.92
N ALA A 33 -11.33 1.94 18.72
CA ALA A 33 -11.89 0.60 18.56
C ALA A 33 -10.84 -0.47 18.87
N VAL A 34 -11.29 -1.58 19.47
CA VAL A 34 -10.42 -2.74 19.73
C VAL A 34 -9.93 -3.32 18.41
N ILE A 35 -8.61 -3.56 18.33
CA ILE A 35 -8.00 -4.14 17.14
C ILE A 35 -8.30 -5.64 17.08
N GLU A 36 -8.90 -6.07 15.97
CA GLU A 36 -9.11 -7.48 15.65
C GLU A 36 -8.33 -7.85 14.39
N PRO A 37 -7.46 -8.88 14.42
CA PRO A 37 -6.75 -9.33 13.23
C PRO A 37 -7.73 -9.80 12.16
N LYS A 38 -7.59 -9.26 10.95
CA LYS A 38 -8.40 -9.60 9.79
C LYS A 38 -7.54 -9.62 8.55
N PHE A 39 -7.67 -10.65 7.72
CA PHE A 39 -7.09 -10.65 6.39
C PHE A 39 -7.85 -9.70 5.48
N SER A 40 -7.12 -8.89 4.73
CA SER A 40 -7.66 -8.01 3.71
C SER A 40 -6.69 -7.92 2.54
N HIS A 41 -7.22 -7.71 1.34
CA HIS A 41 -6.37 -7.40 0.19
C HIS A 41 -5.74 -6.04 0.38
N GLN A 42 -4.44 -5.95 0.07
CA GLN A 42 -3.65 -4.73 0.19
C GLN A 42 -2.74 -4.59 -1.02
N TRP A 43 -2.41 -3.37 -1.37
CA TRP A 43 -1.46 -3.07 -2.43
C TRP A 43 -0.06 -2.93 -1.86
N PHE A 44 0.88 -3.66 -2.47
CA PHE A 44 2.28 -3.65 -2.07
C PHE A 44 3.17 -3.19 -3.22
N LEU A 45 4.12 -2.32 -2.91
CA LEU A 45 5.22 -1.97 -3.80
C LEU A 45 6.37 -2.95 -3.55
N LYS A 46 6.82 -3.64 -4.59
CA LYS A 46 7.99 -4.53 -4.52
C LYS A 46 9.26 -3.71 -4.39
N MET A 47 9.87 -3.76 -3.22
CA MET A 47 11.02 -2.92 -2.89
C MET A 47 12.36 -3.47 -3.39
N GLU A 48 12.51 -4.78 -3.55
CA GLU A 48 13.78 -5.42 -3.93
C GLU A 48 14.43 -4.80 -5.18
N GLY A 49 13.65 -4.57 -6.22
CA GLY A 49 14.14 -3.98 -7.48
C GLY A 49 14.56 -2.52 -7.34
N LEU A 50 13.86 -1.77 -6.49
CA LEU A 50 14.10 -0.33 -6.27
C LEU A 50 15.29 -0.07 -5.35
N VAL A 51 15.56 -0.97 -4.43
CA VAL A 51 16.64 -0.83 -3.44
C VAL A 51 18.02 -1.05 -4.06
N LYS A 52 18.14 -1.93 -5.04
CA LYS A 52 19.44 -2.26 -5.67
C LYS A 52 20.19 -1.03 -6.22
N PRO A 53 19.57 -0.16 -7.04
CA PRO A 53 20.24 1.06 -7.49
C PRO A 53 20.54 2.03 -6.35
N ALA A 54 19.69 2.15 -5.33
CA ALA A 54 19.93 3.00 -4.18
C ALA A 54 21.16 2.54 -3.36
N ILE A 55 21.31 1.25 -3.14
CA ILE A 55 22.51 0.67 -2.51
C ILE A 55 23.74 0.97 -3.37
N GLN A 56 23.64 0.82 -4.69
CA GLN A 56 24.76 1.08 -5.60
C GLN A 56 25.23 2.52 -5.47
N SER A 57 24.33 3.51 -5.54
CA SER A 57 24.66 4.93 -5.50
C SER A 57 25.25 5.39 -4.17
N VAL A 58 24.83 4.80 -3.04
CA VAL A 58 25.30 5.22 -1.71
C VAL A 58 26.52 4.42 -1.25
N LEU A 59 26.46 3.10 -1.35
CA LEU A 59 27.46 2.24 -0.70
C LEU A 59 28.62 1.81 -1.61
N ASN A 60 28.43 1.84 -2.94
CA ASN A 60 29.41 1.31 -3.87
C ASN A 60 30.05 2.38 -4.74
N SER A 61 29.27 3.34 -5.27
CA SER A 61 29.78 4.38 -6.19
C SER A 61 30.06 5.73 -5.52
N ASP A 62 29.69 5.90 -4.25
CA ASP A 62 29.89 7.16 -3.51
C ASP A 62 29.23 8.39 -4.19
N GLU A 63 28.23 8.18 -5.05
CA GLU A 63 27.47 9.27 -5.70
C GLU A 63 26.70 10.09 -4.68
N ILE A 64 26.13 9.41 -3.68
CA ILE A 64 25.41 10.03 -2.54
C ILE A 64 26.16 9.68 -1.27
N LYS A 65 26.47 10.69 -0.46
CA LYS A 65 27.22 10.53 0.79
C LYS A 65 26.43 10.99 2.00
N PHE A 66 26.42 10.18 3.04
CA PHE A 66 25.84 10.59 4.32
C PHE A 66 26.86 11.31 5.20
N TYR A 67 26.36 12.30 5.92
CA TYR A 67 27.13 12.99 6.95
C TYR A 67 26.42 12.90 8.30
N PRO A 68 27.07 12.40 9.34
CA PRO A 68 28.38 11.72 9.38
C PRO A 68 28.31 10.30 8.76
N LYS A 69 29.46 9.79 8.30
CA LYS A 69 29.60 8.51 7.59
C LYS A 69 29.05 7.28 8.34
N LYS A 70 28.89 7.36 9.67
CA LYS A 70 28.27 6.28 10.47
C LYS A 70 26.87 5.88 9.98
N PHE A 71 26.15 6.77 9.30
CA PHE A 71 24.82 6.48 8.75
C PHE A 71 24.83 5.52 7.55
N ASP A 72 25.98 5.30 6.91
CA ASP A 72 26.12 4.29 5.86
C ASP A 72 25.73 2.89 6.37
N ASN A 73 26.13 2.55 7.62
CA ASN A 73 25.78 1.27 8.22
C ASN A 73 24.28 1.17 8.54
N THR A 74 23.66 2.26 9.00
CA THR A 74 22.23 2.30 9.26
C THR A 74 21.45 2.14 7.96
N PHE A 75 21.86 2.86 6.91
CA PHE A 75 21.27 2.76 5.58
C PHE A 75 21.42 1.35 5.01
N ARG A 76 22.63 0.77 5.07
CA ARG A 76 22.91 -0.59 4.63
C ARG A 76 21.96 -1.60 5.29
N ASN A 77 21.94 -1.60 6.63
CA ASN A 77 21.11 -2.53 7.38
C ASN A 77 19.61 -2.39 7.05
N TRP A 78 19.15 -1.18 6.83
CA TRP A 78 17.76 -0.96 6.46
C TRP A 78 17.47 -1.44 5.04
N MET A 79 18.31 -1.09 4.07
CA MET A 79 18.10 -1.43 2.66
C MET A 79 18.24 -2.93 2.38
N GLU A 80 19.21 -3.60 3.02
CA GLU A 80 19.41 -5.05 2.86
C GLU A 80 18.28 -5.88 3.47
N ASN A 81 17.55 -5.35 4.45
CA ASN A 81 16.46 -6.03 5.14
C ASN A 81 15.07 -5.42 4.83
N ILE A 82 14.95 -4.67 3.75
CA ILE A 82 13.69 -3.99 3.43
C ILE A 82 12.63 -4.99 3.00
N ASN A 83 11.43 -4.82 3.54
CA ASN A 83 10.25 -5.57 3.13
C ASN A 83 9.46 -4.79 2.07
N ASP A 84 8.62 -5.50 1.33
CA ASP A 84 7.67 -4.87 0.42
C ASP A 84 6.78 -3.87 1.17
N TRP A 85 6.58 -2.70 0.59
CA TRP A 85 5.88 -1.60 1.22
C TRP A 85 4.38 -1.70 0.95
N ASN A 86 3.58 -1.87 2.01
CA ASN A 86 2.14 -1.72 1.91
C ASN A 86 1.79 -0.24 1.69
N ILE A 87 1.31 0.07 0.49
CA ILE A 87 1.00 1.44 0.06
C ILE A 87 -0.48 1.80 0.17
N SER A 88 -1.36 0.86 0.46
CA SER A 88 -2.80 1.12 0.61
C SER A 88 -3.18 1.52 2.03
N ARG A 89 -4.12 2.47 2.15
CA ARG A 89 -4.69 2.94 3.42
C ARG A 89 -6.20 3.04 3.31
N GLN A 90 -6.90 2.56 4.33
CA GLN A 90 -8.37 2.63 4.44
C GLN A 90 -8.76 3.95 5.11
N LEU A 91 -8.58 5.05 4.37
CA LEU A 91 -8.87 6.41 4.83
C LEU A 91 -9.85 7.09 3.89
N TYR A 92 -10.66 8.00 4.43
CA TYR A 92 -11.59 8.79 3.62
C TYR A 92 -10.87 9.84 2.76
N TRP A 93 -9.81 10.44 3.28
CA TRP A 93 -9.07 11.50 2.60
C TRP A 93 -7.69 11.03 2.15
N GLY A 94 -7.37 11.26 0.89
CA GLY A 94 -6.08 10.94 0.30
C GLY A 94 -6.17 10.79 -1.22
N HIS A 95 -5.05 10.41 -1.83
CA HIS A 95 -5.00 10.07 -3.26
C HIS A 95 -5.52 8.64 -3.46
N GLN A 96 -6.70 8.54 -4.02
CA GLN A 96 -7.33 7.24 -4.28
C GLN A 96 -6.46 6.39 -5.23
N ILE A 97 -6.34 5.10 -4.93
CA ILE A 97 -5.54 4.18 -5.74
C ILE A 97 -6.13 4.11 -7.16
N PRO A 98 -5.31 4.30 -8.21
CA PRO A 98 -5.76 4.37 -9.60
C PRO A 98 -6.01 2.98 -10.20
N VAL A 99 -6.73 2.13 -9.49
CA VAL A 99 -7.11 0.78 -9.87
C VAL A 99 -8.62 0.72 -10.07
N TYR A 100 -9.04 0.13 -11.18
CA TYR A 100 -10.44 -0.03 -11.54
C TYR A 100 -10.78 -1.49 -11.72
N TYR A 101 -11.69 -1.99 -10.88
CA TYR A 101 -12.20 -3.36 -10.94
C TYR A 101 -13.38 -3.43 -11.90
N TYR A 102 -13.41 -4.48 -12.75
CA TYR A 102 -14.49 -4.76 -13.69
C TYR A 102 -15.15 -6.13 -13.47
N GLY A 103 -14.75 -6.83 -12.43
CA GLY A 103 -15.25 -8.15 -12.05
C GLY A 103 -15.00 -8.46 -10.58
N LYS A 104 -15.24 -9.71 -10.20
CA LYS A 104 -15.07 -10.21 -8.83
C LYS A 104 -13.81 -11.05 -8.62
N GLY A 105 -13.08 -11.32 -9.69
CA GLY A 105 -11.82 -12.07 -9.63
C GLY A 105 -10.66 -11.19 -9.15
N GLU A 106 -9.68 -11.80 -8.50
CA GLU A 106 -8.49 -11.10 -8.00
C GLU A 106 -7.68 -10.39 -9.10
N LYS A 107 -7.83 -10.80 -10.35
CA LYS A 107 -7.14 -10.23 -11.52
C LYS A 107 -8.05 -9.39 -12.42
N ASP A 108 -9.29 -9.18 -12.01
CA ASP A 108 -10.28 -8.44 -12.78
C ASP A 108 -10.17 -6.93 -12.54
N PHE A 109 -8.97 -6.40 -12.72
CA PHE A 109 -8.70 -4.97 -12.59
C PHE A 109 -7.79 -4.45 -13.70
N VAL A 110 -7.79 -3.16 -13.87
CA VAL A 110 -6.83 -2.38 -14.66
C VAL A 110 -6.31 -1.21 -13.84
N VAL A 111 -5.12 -0.72 -14.18
CA VAL A 111 -4.54 0.50 -13.62
C VAL A 111 -4.65 1.59 -14.66
N ALA A 112 -5.26 2.73 -14.32
CA ALA A 112 -5.46 3.83 -15.23
C ALA A 112 -5.55 5.15 -14.49
N GLU A 113 -5.16 6.22 -15.15
CA GLU A 113 -5.17 7.58 -14.62
C GLU A 113 -6.59 8.09 -14.30
N ASN A 114 -7.57 7.65 -15.10
CA ASN A 114 -8.96 8.02 -14.95
C ASN A 114 -9.88 6.91 -15.48
N ILE A 115 -11.18 7.04 -15.21
CA ILE A 115 -12.19 6.06 -15.58
C ILE A 115 -12.35 5.88 -17.10
N ASP A 116 -12.08 6.91 -17.88
CA ASP A 116 -12.18 6.85 -19.36
C ASP A 116 -11.07 5.98 -19.92
N SER A 117 -9.84 6.18 -19.46
CA SER A 117 -8.69 5.36 -19.80
C SER A 117 -8.87 3.91 -19.29
N ALA A 118 -9.42 3.74 -18.09
CA ALA A 118 -9.74 2.43 -17.56
C ALA A 118 -10.71 1.67 -18.44
N LEU A 119 -11.78 2.33 -18.91
CA LEU A 119 -12.79 1.72 -19.78
C LEU A 119 -12.19 1.20 -21.09
N VAL A 120 -11.29 1.97 -21.70
CA VAL A 120 -10.57 1.55 -22.91
C VAL A 120 -9.76 0.28 -22.63
N LEU A 121 -8.93 0.30 -21.57
CA LEU A 121 -8.10 -0.83 -21.19
C LEU A 121 -8.91 -2.09 -20.85
N VAL A 122 -10.04 -1.95 -20.17
CA VAL A 122 -10.91 -3.07 -19.83
C VAL A 122 -11.53 -3.67 -21.08
N ARG A 123 -12.03 -2.85 -22.01
CA ARG A 123 -12.58 -3.34 -23.28
C ARG A 123 -11.56 -4.08 -24.12
N GLU A 124 -10.35 -3.59 -24.20
CA GLU A 124 -9.24 -4.27 -24.87
C GLU A 124 -8.90 -5.61 -24.19
N LYS A 125 -8.73 -5.60 -22.87
CA LYS A 125 -8.37 -6.78 -22.07
C LYS A 125 -9.42 -7.88 -22.12
N THR A 126 -10.71 -7.51 -22.08
CA THR A 126 -11.83 -8.44 -22.07
C THR A 126 -12.37 -8.76 -23.46
N ARG A 127 -12.00 -7.97 -24.47
CA ARG A 127 -12.60 -8.00 -25.83
C ARG A 127 -14.11 -7.81 -25.81
N ASN A 128 -14.62 -7.05 -24.84
CA ASN A 128 -16.06 -6.82 -24.64
C ASN A 128 -16.37 -5.31 -24.67
N ASN A 129 -16.87 -4.84 -25.80
CA ASN A 129 -17.25 -3.44 -26.00
C ASN A 129 -18.58 -3.03 -25.31
N LYS A 130 -19.29 -3.97 -24.67
CA LYS A 130 -20.55 -3.68 -23.97
C LYS A 130 -20.31 -3.14 -22.55
N ILE A 131 -19.09 -3.26 -22.02
CA ILE A 131 -18.74 -2.74 -20.71
C ILE A 131 -18.85 -1.21 -20.73
N THR A 132 -19.47 -0.65 -19.71
CA THR A 132 -19.70 0.77 -19.50
C THR A 132 -18.89 1.26 -18.28
N LYS A 133 -18.90 2.58 -18.03
CA LYS A 133 -18.28 3.15 -16.83
C LYS A 133 -18.94 2.66 -15.54
N ASP A 134 -20.24 2.39 -15.59
CA ASP A 134 -21.02 1.93 -14.43
C ASP A 134 -20.62 0.50 -13.99
N ASP A 135 -19.99 -0.26 -14.87
CA ASP A 135 -19.46 -1.59 -14.57
C ASP A 135 -18.05 -1.53 -13.91
N LEU A 136 -17.47 -0.33 -13.79
CA LEU A 136 -16.16 -0.13 -13.23
C LEU A 136 -16.25 0.46 -11.83
N ASN A 137 -15.51 -0.15 -10.89
CA ASN A 137 -15.40 0.35 -9.52
C ASN A 137 -13.94 0.68 -9.22
N GLN A 138 -13.66 1.95 -8.92
CA GLN A 138 -12.33 2.33 -8.46
C GLN A 138 -12.08 1.77 -7.06
N ASP A 139 -10.83 1.39 -6.77
CA ASP A 139 -10.42 0.97 -5.44
C ASP A 139 -10.76 2.05 -4.41
N SER A 140 -11.35 1.65 -3.29
CA SER A 140 -11.76 2.57 -2.23
C SER A 140 -10.61 3.05 -1.36
N ASP A 141 -9.48 2.35 -1.40
CA ASP A 141 -8.30 2.69 -0.61
C ASP A 141 -7.56 3.89 -1.22
N VAL A 142 -6.82 4.58 -0.37
CA VAL A 142 -5.94 5.68 -0.78
C VAL A 142 -4.48 5.29 -0.61
N LEU A 143 -3.61 5.95 -1.35
CA LEU A 143 -2.16 5.76 -1.25
C LEU A 143 -1.64 6.27 0.10
N ASP A 144 -0.62 5.59 0.62
CA ASP A 144 0.17 6.08 1.74
C ASP A 144 0.67 7.50 1.47
N THR A 145 0.60 8.36 2.47
CA THR A 145 1.03 9.76 2.35
C THR A 145 2.48 9.88 1.87
N TRP A 146 3.36 8.99 2.34
CA TRP A 146 4.75 8.98 1.91
C TRP A 146 4.93 8.56 0.46
N PHE A 147 4.00 7.81 -0.13
CA PHE A 147 4.08 7.38 -1.52
C PHE A 147 4.05 8.56 -2.50
N SER A 148 3.32 9.61 -2.20
CA SER A 148 3.24 10.83 -3.04
C SER A 148 4.12 11.97 -2.53
N SER A 149 4.35 12.09 -1.22
CA SER A 149 5.06 13.25 -0.66
C SER A 149 6.52 13.34 -1.07
N TRP A 150 7.21 12.24 -1.25
CA TRP A 150 8.61 12.23 -1.71
C TRP A 150 8.77 12.59 -3.19
N LEU A 151 7.68 12.57 -3.97
CA LEU A 151 7.67 13.07 -5.34
C LEU A 151 7.62 14.61 -5.41
N TRP A 152 7.32 15.27 -4.28
CA TRP A 152 7.12 16.71 -4.25
C TRP A 152 8.31 17.52 -4.79
N PRO A 153 9.57 17.26 -4.42
CA PRO A 153 10.72 17.99 -4.97
C PRO A 153 10.83 17.92 -6.50
N ILE A 154 10.36 16.82 -7.09
CA ILE A 154 10.37 16.63 -8.55
C ILE A 154 9.15 17.29 -9.19
N SER A 155 7.98 17.14 -8.59
CA SER A 155 6.71 17.62 -9.17
C SER A 155 6.58 19.14 -9.17
N VAL A 156 7.16 19.85 -8.19
CA VAL A 156 7.12 21.32 -8.12
C VAL A 156 7.82 21.97 -9.31
N PHE A 157 8.80 21.27 -9.87
CA PHE A 157 9.57 21.74 -11.02
C PHE A 157 9.15 21.06 -12.32
N ASP A 158 7.95 20.53 -12.38
CA ASP A 158 7.40 19.80 -13.54
C ASP A 158 8.27 18.60 -14.00
N GLY A 159 9.10 18.07 -13.11
CA GLY A 159 10.09 17.06 -13.44
C GLY A 159 9.54 15.67 -13.72
N ILE A 160 8.27 15.42 -13.40
CA ILE A 160 7.60 14.17 -13.79
C ILE A 160 7.36 14.14 -15.31
N ILE A 161 7.01 15.29 -15.90
CA ILE A 161 6.74 15.42 -17.34
C ILE A 161 8.01 15.81 -18.08
N ASN A 162 8.83 16.71 -17.50
CA ASN A 162 10.05 17.26 -18.08
C ASN A 162 11.26 16.98 -17.16
N PRO A 163 11.75 15.73 -17.08
CA PRO A 163 12.82 15.36 -16.14
C PRO A 163 14.16 16.06 -16.41
N ASP A 164 14.34 16.60 -17.61
CA ASP A 164 15.58 17.27 -18.03
C ASP A 164 15.53 18.80 -17.90
N ASN A 165 14.50 19.37 -17.24
CA ASN A 165 14.42 20.81 -17.10
C ASN A 165 15.54 21.36 -16.20
N ASP A 166 15.94 22.62 -16.45
CA ASP A 166 17.09 23.22 -15.78
C ASP A 166 16.83 23.53 -14.29
N GLU A 167 15.57 23.70 -13.88
CA GLU A 167 15.23 23.96 -12.48
C GLU A 167 15.50 22.73 -11.62
N ILE A 168 15.22 21.52 -12.12
CA ILE A 168 15.55 20.28 -11.39
C ILE A 168 17.06 20.08 -11.27
N LYS A 169 17.81 20.44 -12.31
CA LYS A 169 19.29 20.33 -12.29
C LYS A 169 19.96 21.28 -11.31
N TYR A 170 19.25 22.36 -10.94
CA TYR A 170 19.76 23.33 -9.99
C TYR A 170 19.65 22.86 -8.55
N TYR A 171 18.66 22.05 -8.22
CA TYR A 171 18.37 21.51 -6.88
C TYR A 171 18.79 20.04 -6.76
#